data_29bc9660b4c80c2af67d801bbbd29c33
#
_entry.id   29bc9660b4c80c2af67d801bbbd29c33
#
_cell.length_a   1.000
_cell.length_b   1.000
_cell.length_c   1.000
_cell.angle_alpha   90.00
_cell.angle_beta   90.00
_cell.angle_gamma   90.00
#
_symmetry.space_group_name_H-M   'P 1'
#
loop_
_entity.id
_entity.type
_entity.pdbx_description
1 polymer ?
#
loop_
_entity_poly.entity_id
_entity_poly.type
_entity_poly.pdbx_seq_one_letter_code
_entity_poly.pdbx_strand_id
1 'polypeptide(L)' 'MSILKKILIKENSSLLEAILKLNNTGTRCLFVVGEKNIFKGTLTDGDVRRSIIK' A
#
# COMPACT_ATOMS: atom_id res chain seq x y z
N MET A 1 -7.42 15.12 5.77
CA MET A 1 -6.26 15.24 5.03
C MET A 1 -6.03 14.14 4.07
N SER A 2 -5.95 14.55 2.91
CA SER A 2 -5.96 13.59 1.82
C SER A 2 -4.65 12.83 1.68
N ILE A 3 -3.55 13.36 2.19
CA ILE A 3 -2.28 12.69 1.97
C ILE A 3 -2.22 11.35 2.70
N LEU A 4 -2.74 11.28 3.91
CA LEU A 4 -2.78 10.01 4.63
C LEU A 4 -3.66 9.00 3.91
N LYS A 5 -4.80 9.45 3.39
CA LYS A 5 -5.68 8.54 2.67
C LYS A 5 -5.02 8.00 1.42
N LYS A 6 -4.18 8.80 0.78
CA LYS A 6 -3.52 8.37 -0.44
C LYS A 6 -2.51 7.26 -0.21
N ILE A 7 -1.93 7.20 0.98
CA ILE A 7 -0.92 6.19 1.28
C ILE A 7 -1.46 5.03 2.10
N LEU A 8 -2.76 5.01 2.36
CA LEU A 8 -3.39 3.88 3.05
C LEU A 8 -3.88 2.87 2.03
N ILE A 9 -3.72 1.59 2.36
CA ILE A 9 -4.25 0.53 1.52
C ILE A 9 -4.83 -0.55 2.43
N LYS A 10 -5.93 -1.13 2.01
CA LYS A 10 -6.57 -2.18 2.79
C LYS A 10 -5.81 -3.49 2.64
N GLU A 11 -5.79 -4.28 3.70
CA GLU A 11 -5.04 -5.53 3.70
C GLU A 11 -5.56 -6.54 2.67
N ASN A 12 -6.82 -6.40 2.27
CA ASN A 12 -7.38 -7.31 1.27
C ASN A 12 -7.34 -6.74 -0.15
N SER A 13 -6.61 -5.66 -0.35
CA SER A 13 -6.46 -5.09 -1.69
C SER A 13 -5.53 -5.94 -2.52
N SER A 14 -5.68 -5.86 -3.83
CA SER A 14 -4.83 -6.62 -4.74
C SER A 14 -3.45 -5.98 -4.86
N LEU A 15 -2.50 -6.77 -5.32
CA LEU A 15 -1.16 -6.28 -5.59
C LEU A 15 -1.17 -5.17 -6.62
N LEU A 16 -2.04 -5.28 -7.62
CA LEU A 16 -2.16 -4.26 -8.64
C LEU A 16 -2.59 -2.93 -8.05
N GLU A 17 -3.52 -2.95 -7.11
CA GLU A 17 -3.93 -1.73 -6.43
C GLU A 17 -2.79 -1.08 -5.68
N ALA A 18 -1.95 -1.90 -5.04
CA ALA A 18 -0.79 -1.38 -4.32
C ALA A 18 0.17 -0.69 -5.28
N ILE A 19 0.43 -1.31 -6.43
CA ILE A 19 1.32 -0.74 -7.43
C ILE A 19 0.79 0.58 -7.95
N LEU A 20 -0.50 0.62 -8.27
CA LEU A 20 -1.12 1.85 -8.77
C LEU A 20 -1.05 2.96 -7.73
N LYS A 21 -1.29 2.61 -6.48
CA LYS A 21 -1.26 3.58 -5.41
C LYS A 21 0.15 4.15 -5.22
N LEU A 22 1.15 3.29 -5.25
CA LEU A 22 2.53 3.74 -5.14
C LEU A 22 2.90 4.68 -6.28
N ASN A 23 2.48 4.35 -7.50
CA ASN A 23 2.76 5.19 -8.66
C ASN A 23 2.05 6.54 -8.57
N ASN A 24 0.80 6.53 -8.14
CA ASN A 24 0.00 7.74 -8.12
C ASN A 24 0.43 8.71 -7.04
N THR A 25 0.89 8.19 -5.91
CA THR A 25 1.25 9.05 -4.78
C THR A 25 2.71 9.47 -4.82
N GLY A 26 3.53 8.74 -5.58
CA GLY A 26 4.95 9.02 -5.60
C GLY A 26 5.67 8.65 -4.32
N THR A 27 4.99 7.96 -3.41
CA THR A 27 5.63 7.50 -2.17
C THR A 27 6.25 6.15 -2.40
N ARG A 28 7.16 5.77 -1.53
CA ARG A 28 7.80 4.48 -1.63
C ARG A 28 7.23 3.46 -0.66
N CYS A 29 6.23 3.85 0.08
CA CYS A 29 5.70 3.00 1.13
C CYS A 29 4.23 3.31 1.32
N LEU A 30 3.46 2.28 1.59
CA LEU A 30 2.05 2.39 1.90
C LEU A 30 1.81 1.84 3.30
N PHE A 31 0.81 2.37 3.98
CA PHE A 31 0.39 1.85 5.27
C PHE A 31 -0.77 0.89 5.05
N VAL A 32 -0.60 -0.33 5.52
CA VAL A 32 -1.63 -1.37 5.38
C VAL A 32 -2.55 -1.32 6.57
N VAL A 33 -3.84 -1.25 6.30
CA VAL A 33 -4.86 -1.22 7.36
C VAL A 33 -5.84 -2.36 7.17
N GLY A 34 -6.35 -2.85 8.27
CA GLY A 34 -7.37 -3.87 8.27
C GLY A 34 -8.75 -3.28 8.48
N GLU A 35 -9.65 -4.10 9.04
CA GLU A 35 -11.00 -3.64 9.34
C GLU A 35 -10.95 -2.46 10.30
N LYS A 36 -11.89 -1.54 10.13
CA LYS A 36 -12.00 -0.34 10.96
C LYS A 36 -10.74 0.51 10.90
N ASN A 37 -9.98 0.37 9.83
CA ASN A 37 -8.77 1.15 9.60
C ASN A 37 -7.70 0.93 10.68
N ILE A 38 -7.66 -0.26 11.25
CA ILE A 38 -6.63 -0.60 12.22
C ILE A 38 -5.32 -0.84 11.48
N PHE A 39 -4.27 -0.19 11.91
CA PHE A 39 -2.95 -0.30 11.28
C PHE A 39 -2.41 -1.73 11.40
N LYS A 40 -1.97 -2.29 10.28
CA LYS A 40 -1.44 -3.65 10.26
C LYS A 40 0.06 -3.69 9.96
N GLY A 41 0.56 -2.73 9.22
CA GLY A 41 1.98 -2.71 8.88
C GLY A 41 2.23 -1.82 7.69
N THR A 42 3.42 -1.92 7.13
CA THR A 42 3.79 -1.11 5.98
C THR A 42 4.12 -2.01 4.80
N LEU A 43 3.93 -1.46 3.60
CA LEU A 43 4.25 -2.15 2.37
C LEU A 43 5.14 -1.23 1.55
N THR A 44 6.36 -1.65 1.28
CA THR A 44 7.31 -0.83 0.55
C THR A 44 7.33 -1.22 -0.92
N ASP A 45 7.89 -0.34 -1.74
CA ASP A 45 8.08 -0.62 -3.16
C ASP A 45 8.91 -1.90 -3.35
N GLY A 46 9.92 -2.10 -2.53
CA GLY A 46 10.74 -3.31 -2.59
C GLY A 46 9.94 -4.57 -2.27
N ASP A 47 9.03 -4.49 -1.29
CA ASP A 47 8.18 -5.62 -0.94
C ASP A 47 7.28 -6.01 -2.11
N VAL A 48 6.73 -5.00 -2.77
CA VAL A 48 5.84 -5.23 -3.91
C VAL A 48 6.60 -5.89 -5.04
N ARG A 49 7.80 -5.40 -5.33
CA ARG A 49 8.61 -5.96 -6.40
C ARG A 49 8.97 -7.41 -6.13
N ARG A 50 9.34 -7.73 -4.90
CA ARG A 50 9.68 -9.10 -4.54
C ARG A 50 8.47 -10.02 -4.70
N SER A 51 7.28 -9.52 -4.42
CA SER A 51 6.08 -10.31 -4.58
C SER A 51 5.82 -10.66 -6.05
N ILE A 52 6.14 -9.75 -6.94
CA ILE A 52 5.93 -9.96 -8.37
C ILE A 52 6.94 -10.95 -8.95
N ILE A 53 8.16 -10.88 -8.50
CA ILE A 53 9.25 -11.68 -9.09
C ILE A 53 9.16 -13.14 -8.70
N LYS A 54 8.45 -13.46 -7.68
CA LYS A 54 8.30 -14.86 -7.32
C LYS A 54 7.90 -15.75 -8.50
#